data_11229e17a0ca194967d1d7f7ac092313
#
_entry.id   11229e17a0ca194967d1d7f7ac092313
#
_cell.length_a   1.000
_cell.length_b   1.000
_cell.length_c   1.000
_cell.angle_alpha   90.00
_cell.angle_beta   90.00
_cell.angle_gamma   90.00
#
_symmetry.space_group_name_H-M   'P 1'
#
loop_
_entity.id
_entity.type
_entity.pdbx_description
1 polymer ?
#
loop_
_entity_poly.entity_id
_entity_poly.type
_entity_poly.pdbx_seq_one_letter_code
_entity_poly.pdbx_strand_id
1 'polypeptide(L)'
;MSLNDWKGTTWGEATRRKFLKVLALTGTVSSLDLLGPLKKIGFGKEGEMTPEEMREKAMQVFMKPKLFMCSQATLAVGQEKLGKKDWEVIKAMGAFGAGLGCNGEVCGALIGAIATMGLKFSRDQEEGREDRKMWGYTAELVKRFREEIVKNHSGIRCQEIAGVNWRDREQVANYYKGEKFVECTRIVGDTAKLIGELLERKA
;
A
#
# COMPACT_ATOMS: atom_id res chain seq x y z
N MET A 1 -5.47 -14.28 22.86
CA MET A 1 -4.26 -14.39 22.02
C MET A 1 -3.35 -13.24 22.41
N SER A 2 -2.19 -13.51 23.02
CA SER A 2 -1.27 -12.50 23.53
C SER A 2 -0.54 -11.81 22.37
N LEU A 3 -0.38 -10.48 22.45
CA LEU A 3 0.38 -9.67 21.50
C LEU A 3 1.85 -10.08 21.35
N ASN A 4 2.38 -10.90 22.25
CA ASN A 4 3.76 -11.39 22.23
C ASN A 4 4.00 -12.56 21.26
N ASP A 5 2.96 -13.13 20.68
CA ASP A 5 3.05 -14.28 19.76
C ASP A 5 3.38 -13.90 18.31
N TRP A 6 3.47 -12.60 18.00
CA TRP A 6 3.78 -12.05 16.69
C TRP A 6 5.29 -11.88 16.42
N LYS A 7 6.13 -12.74 16.97
CA LYS A 7 7.56 -12.75 16.65
C LYS A 7 7.80 -13.37 15.26
N GLY A 8 7.88 -12.50 14.31
CA GLY A 8 8.71 -12.57 13.10
C GLY A 8 8.82 -13.91 12.38
N THR A 9 7.96 -14.16 11.39
CA THR A 9 8.37 -15.01 10.26
C THR A 9 9.37 -14.24 9.42
N THR A 10 10.66 -14.60 9.55
CA THR A 10 11.71 -14.10 8.66
C THR A 10 11.43 -14.61 7.25
N TRP A 11 11.36 -13.69 6.29
CA TRP A 11 11.28 -14.00 4.87
C TRP A 11 12.49 -14.83 4.45
N GLY A 12 12.28 -16.07 4.02
CA GLY A 12 13.35 -16.87 3.46
C GLY A 12 13.81 -16.29 2.12
N GLU A 13 15.13 -16.34 1.86
CA GLU A 13 15.73 -15.91 0.58
C GLU A 13 15.07 -16.54 -0.66
N ALA A 14 14.48 -17.72 -0.50
CA ALA A 14 13.76 -18.44 -1.55
C ALA A 14 12.50 -17.68 -2.07
N THR A 15 11.78 -16.99 -1.20
CA THR A 15 10.59 -16.21 -1.58
C THR A 15 10.99 -14.96 -2.36
N ARG A 16 12.09 -14.31 -1.96
CA ARG A 16 12.65 -13.15 -2.65
C ARG A 16 13.12 -13.52 -4.06
N ARG A 17 13.78 -14.69 -4.22
CA ARG A 17 14.22 -15.20 -5.54
C ARG A 17 13.06 -15.56 -6.48
N LYS A 18 11.96 -16.13 -5.95
CA LYS A 18 10.76 -16.42 -6.75
C LYS A 18 10.09 -15.14 -7.23
N PHE A 19 9.96 -14.13 -6.37
CA PHE A 19 9.35 -12.85 -6.74
C PHE A 19 10.16 -12.12 -7.81
N LEU A 20 11.47 -12.09 -7.67
CA LEU A 20 12.37 -11.48 -8.67
C LEU A 20 12.29 -12.20 -10.04
N LYS A 21 12.09 -13.54 -10.06
CA LYS A 21 11.85 -14.29 -11.29
C LYS A 21 10.50 -13.95 -11.93
N VAL A 22 9.45 -13.73 -11.15
CA VAL A 22 8.13 -13.35 -11.67
C VAL A 22 8.17 -11.94 -12.29
N LEU A 23 8.86 -10.99 -11.67
CA LEU A 23 9.06 -9.64 -12.23
C LEU A 23 9.87 -9.67 -13.53
N ALA A 24 10.89 -10.52 -13.61
CA ALA A 24 11.71 -10.69 -14.83
C ALA A 24 10.91 -11.32 -15.99
N LEU A 25 9.96 -12.21 -15.68
CA LEU A 25 9.10 -12.88 -16.69
C LEU A 25 8.00 -11.98 -17.25
N THR A 26 7.60 -10.94 -16.49
CA THR A 26 6.58 -9.98 -16.94
C THR A 26 7.14 -8.81 -17.77
N GLY A 27 8.44 -8.80 -18.04
CA GLY A 27 9.08 -7.83 -18.94
C GLY A 27 9.14 -6.39 -18.42
N THR A 28 8.84 -6.14 -17.15
CA THR A 28 8.75 -4.80 -16.58
C THR A 28 10.03 -4.27 -15.92
N VAL A 29 11.06 -5.12 -15.77
CA VAL A 29 12.37 -4.69 -15.21
C VAL A 29 13.49 -5.54 -15.81
N SER A 30 14.54 -4.91 -16.36
CA SER A 30 15.72 -5.65 -16.80
C SER A 30 16.53 -6.16 -15.60
N SER A 31 17.12 -7.35 -15.76
CA SER A 31 17.90 -8.03 -14.69
C SER A 31 19.12 -7.26 -14.20
N LEU A 32 19.55 -6.20 -14.92
CA LEU A 32 20.68 -5.35 -14.55
C LEU A 32 20.31 -4.22 -13.57
N ASP A 33 19.05 -3.77 -13.56
CA ASP A 33 18.59 -2.70 -12.67
C ASP A 33 18.40 -3.15 -11.22
N LEU A 34 18.35 -4.45 -10.98
CA LEU A 34 18.13 -5.06 -9.66
C LEU A 34 19.38 -5.13 -8.77
N LEU A 35 20.57 -4.90 -9.32
CA LEU A 35 21.88 -4.98 -8.62
C LEU A 35 22.56 -3.64 -8.45
N GLY A 36 21.93 -2.56 -8.86
CA GLY A 36 22.44 -1.19 -8.65
C GLY A 36 22.54 -0.85 -7.15
N PRO A 37 23.47 0.01 -6.74
CA PRO A 37 23.61 0.43 -5.36
C PRO A 37 22.29 1.03 -4.90
N LEU A 38 21.77 0.56 -3.74
CA LEU A 38 20.59 1.12 -3.08
C LEU A 38 20.81 2.64 -2.92
N LYS A 39 20.35 3.43 -3.88
CA LYS A 39 20.30 4.88 -3.73
C LYS A 39 19.55 5.13 -2.42
N LYS A 40 20.18 5.83 -1.49
CA LYS A 40 19.51 6.33 -0.29
C LYS A 40 18.24 7.02 -0.78
N ILE A 41 17.09 6.45 -0.42
CA ILE A 41 15.78 6.98 -0.81
C ILE A 41 15.64 8.28 -0.02
N GLY A 42 16.06 9.39 -0.60
CA GLY A 42 15.78 10.72 -0.09
C GLY A 42 14.27 11.01 -0.25
N PHE A 43 13.69 11.76 0.67
CA PHE A 43 12.36 12.30 0.46
C PHE A 43 12.47 13.38 -0.63
N GLY A 44 11.76 13.18 -1.74
CA GLY A 44 11.66 14.15 -2.83
C GLY A 44 10.89 15.41 -2.38
N LYS A 45 10.99 16.46 -3.19
CA LYS A 45 10.14 17.65 -3.03
C LYS A 45 8.69 17.30 -3.39
N GLU A 46 7.74 18.08 -2.87
CA GLU A 46 6.32 17.91 -3.20
C GLU A 46 6.12 17.85 -4.73
N GLY A 47 5.43 16.81 -5.21
CA GLY A 47 5.06 16.67 -6.62
C GLY A 47 6.10 16.02 -7.54
N GLU A 48 7.33 15.73 -7.10
CA GLU A 48 8.37 15.19 -7.98
C GLU A 48 8.15 13.73 -8.39
N MET A 49 7.44 12.94 -7.59
CA MET A 49 7.23 11.51 -7.85
C MET A 49 6.06 11.29 -8.82
N THR A 50 6.31 10.62 -9.93
CA THR A 50 5.25 10.21 -10.87
C THR A 50 4.36 9.11 -10.30
N PRO A 51 3.13 8.90 -10.83
CA PRO A 51 2.28 7.79 -10.42
C PRO A 51 2.95 6.42 -10.52
N GLU A 52 3.77 6.18 -11.57
CA GLU A 52 4.52 4.95 -11.75
C GLU A 52 5.60 4.76 -10.68
N GLU A 53 6.34 5.79 -10.35
CA GLU A 53 7.33 5.76 -9.26
C GLU A 53 6.66 5.52 -7.91
N MET A 54 5.46 6.09 -7.68
CA MET A 54 4.66 5.80 -6.50
C MET A 54 4.27 4.32 -6.42
N ARG A 55 3.87 3.73 -7.55
CA ARG A 55 3.57 2.31 -7.65
C ARG A 55 4.74 1.45 -7.22
N GLU A 56 5.87 1.63 -7.86
CA GLU A 56 7.08 0.83 -7.59
C GLU A 56 7.55 0.99 -6.15
N LYS A 57 7.55 2.22 -5.65
CA LYS A 57 7.97 2.51 -4.28
C LYS A 57 7.05 1.87 -3.24
N ALA A 58 5.74 1.92 -3.43
CA ALA A 58 4.79 1.30 -2.52
C ALA A 58 4.96 -0.23 -2.46
N MET A 59 5.18 -0.86 -3.61
CA MET A 59 5.52 -2.28 -3.68
C MET A 59 6.80 -2.61 -2.92
N GLN A 60 7.87 -1.83 -3.14
CA GLN A 60 9.15 -2.00 -2.44
C GLN A 60 9.00 -1.82 -0.92
N VAL A 61 8.26 -0.79 -0.50
CA VAL A 61 8.01 -0.51 0.91
C VAL A 61 7.22 -1.64 1.55
N PHE A 62 6.20 -2.17 0.90
CA PHE A 62 5.38 -3.26 1.41
C PHE A 62 6.12 -4.59 1.49
N MET A 63 7.05 -4.85 0.58
CA MET A 63 7.82 -6.10 0.52
C MET A 63 9.03 -6.19 1.46
N LYS A 64 9.47 -5.09 2.06
CA LYS A 64 10.64 -5.13 2.95
C LYS A 64 10.37 -5.97 4.21
N PRO A 65 11.31 -6.81 4.72
CA PRO A 65 11.15 -7.53 5.98
C PRO A 65 10.93 -6.59 7.16
N LYS A 66 10.01 -6.90 8.05
CA LYS A 66 9.65 -6.13 9.26
C LYS A 66 8.95 -4.80 8.96
N LEU A 67 8.10 -4.77 7.93
CA LEU A 67 7.59 -3.52 7.47
C LEU A 67 6.13 -3.33 7.55
N PHE A 68 5.84 -2.22 6.95
CA PHE A 68 4.56 -1.56 6.94
C PHE A 68 3.45 -2.51 6.51
N MET A 69 2.33 -2.40 7.18
CA MET A 69 1.09 -2.95 6.68
C MET A 69 0.71 -2.25 5.36
N CYS A 70 -0.15 -2.86 4.56
CA CYS A 70 -0.62 -2.28 3.30
C CYS A 70 -1.13 -0.83 3.45
N SER A 71 -1.82 -0.54 4.53
CA SER A 71 -2.29 0.81 4.89
C SER A 71 -1.15 1.80 5.12
N GLN A 72 -0.10 1.37 5.83
CA GLN A 72 1.07 2.19 6.09
C GLN A 72 1.91 2.43 4.83
N ALA A 73 2.11 1.39 4.02
CA ALA A 73 2.90 1.48 2.79
C ALA A 73 2.28 2.47 1.80
N THR A 74 0.96 2.38 1.60
CA THR A 74 0.24 3.27 0.70
C THR A 74 0.25 4.71 1.20
N LEU A 75 -0.02 4.92 2.52
CA LEU A 75 0.01 6.26 3.11
C LEU A 75 1.42 6.87 3.08
N ALA A 76 2.47 6.10 3.38
CA ALA A 76 3.84 6.62 3.41
C ALA A 76 4.26 7.18 2.05
N VAL A 77 3.91 6.49 0.96
CA VAL A 77 4.16 6.97 -0.40
C VAL A 77 3.26 8.16 -0.75
N GLY A 78 2.01 8.14 -0.32
CA GLY A 78 1.11 9.28 -0.45
C GLY A 78 1.63 10.53 0.25
N GLN A 79 2.12 10.40 1.49
CA GLN A 79 2.76 11.51 2.21
C GLN A 79 3.96 12.07 1.47
N GLU A 80 4.81 11.21 0.92
CA GLU A 80 5.98 11.63 0.18
C GLU A 80 5.60 12.42 -1.09
N LYS A 81 4.58 11.97 -1.84
CA LYS A 81 4.02 12.72 -2.98
C LYS A 81 3.54 14.12 -2.55
N LEU A 82 3.04 14.26 -1.33
CA LEU A 82 2.59 15.52 -0.76
C LEU A 82 3.71 16.35 -0.12
N GLY A 83 4.99 15.92 -0.23
CA GLY A 83 6.10 16.57 0.46
C GLY A 83 6.04 16.48 1.99
N LYS A 84 5.23 15.57 2.52
CA LYS A 84 5.00 15.38 3.96
C LYS A 84 5.75 14.16 4.49
N LYS A 85 6.07 14.20 5.79
CA LYS A 85 6.64 13.06 6.52
C LYS A 85 6.17 13.10 7.96
N ASP A 86 5.07 12.43 8.23
CA ASP A 86 4.51 12.33 9.58
C ASP A 86 4.48 10.86 10.02
N TRP A 87 5.40 10.51 10.92
CA TRP A 87 5.55 9.16 11.43
C TRP A 87 4.44 8.75 12.39
N GLU A 88 3.82 9.68 13.10
CA GLU A 88 2.71 9.38 14.02
C GLU A 88 1.46 8.99 13.22
N VAL A 89 1.20 9.66 12.11
CA VAL A 89 0.11 9.29 11.20
C VAL A 89 0.38 7.94 10.54
N ILE A 90 1.62 7.68 10.08
CA ILE A 90 2.00 6.37 9.53
C ILE A 90 1.84 5.27 10.60
N LYS A 91 2.27 5.50 11.81
CA LYS A 91 2.15 4.57 12.94
C LYS A 91 0.68 4.26 13.26
N ALA A 92 -0.17 5.29 13.33
CA ALA A 92 -1.61 5.12 13.54
C ALA A 92 -2.25 4.20 12.49
N MET A 93 -1.80 4.27 11.24
CA MET A 93 -2.29 3.43 10.15
C MET A 93 -1.95 1.94 10.31
N GLY A 94 -1.03 1.57 11.19
CA GLY A 94 -0.70 0.16 11.45
C GLY A 94 -1.90 -0.68 11.87
N ALA A 95 -2.81 -0.10 12.65
CA ALA A 95 -4.02 -0.78 13.11
C ALA A 95 -5.02 -1.11 11.97
N PHE A 96 -4.88 -0.48 10.80
CA PHE A 96 -5.76 -0.69 9.65
C PHE A 96 -5.27 -1.79 8.70
N GLY A 97 -4.12 -2.40 8.99
CA GLY A 97 -3.61 -3.54 8.23
C GLY A 97 -4.50 -4.79 8.35
N ALA A 98 -4.35 -5.71 7.38
CA ALA A 98 -5.07 -6.98 7.33
C ALA A 98 -6.60 -6.83 7.48
N GLY A 99 -7.15 -5.74 6.96
CA GLY A 99 -8.58 -5.42 7.01
C GLY A 99 -9.05 -5.06 8.41
N LEU A 100 -8.64 -3.90 8.91
CA LEU A 100 -8.99 -3.35 10.22
C LEU A 100 -8.58 -4.29 11.37
N GLY A 101 -7.27 -4.40 11.62
CA GLY A 101 -6.77 -5.17 12.76
C GLY A 101 -7.02 -6.68 12.63
N CYS A 102 -6.71 -7.25 11.49
CA CYS A 102 -6.86 -8.68 11.22
C CYS A 102 -8.31 -9.21 11.19
N ASN A 103 -9.29 -8.33 10.93
CA ASN A 103 -10.69 -8.72 10.81
C ASN A 103 -11.15 -9.02 9.38
N GLY A 104 -10.27 -8.86 8.37
CA GLY A 104 -10.62 -9.14 6.98
C GLY A 104 -11.56 -8.12 6.34
N GLU A 105 -11.81 -6.99 7.00
CA GLU A 105 -12.68 -5.90 6.53
C GLU A 105 -12.00 -5.10 5.39
N VAL A 106 -12.34 -3.84 5.20
CA VAL A 106 -11.87 -3.02 4.08
C VAL A 106 -10.35 -3.12 3.88
N CYS A 107 -9.92 -3.25 2.62
CA CYS A 107 -8.51 -3.37 2.26
C CYS A 107 -7.68 -2.20 2.81
N GLY A 108 -6.60 -2.51 3.54
CA GLY A 108 -5.75 -1.49 4.15
C GLY A 108 -5.08 -0.58 3.12
N ALA A 109 -4.76 -1.06 1.92
CA ALA A 109 -4.22 -0.21 0.86
C ALA A 109 -5.21 0.91 0.48
N LEU A 110 -6.49 0.58 0.36
CA LEU A 110 -7.54 1.57 0.12
C LEU A 110 -7.66 2.56 1.28
N ILE A 111 -7.59 2.09 2.53
CA ILE A 111 -7.62 2.98 3.71
C ILE A 111 -6.44 3.96 3.70
N GLY A 112 -5.22 3.49 3.41
CA GLY A 112 -4.04 4.35 3.30
C GLY A 112 -4.17 5.40 2.19
N ALA A 113 -4.80 5.04 1.07
CA ALA A 113 -5.09 5.95 -0.02
C ALA A 113 -6.12 7.03 0.38
N ILE A 114 -7.20 6.64 1.05
CA ILE A 114 -8.22 7.57 1.57
C ILE A 114 -7.58 8.53 2.60
N ALA A 115 -6.72 8.03 3.49
CA ALA A 115 -5.99 8.86 4.43
C ALA A 115 -5.09 9.89 3.72
N THR A 116 -4.49 9.53 2.58
CA THR A 116 -3.72 10.48 1.76
C THR A 116 -4.60 11.62 1.21
N MET A 117 -5.82 11.32 0.75
CA MET A 117 -6.77 12.34 0.33
C MET A 117 -7.15 13.27 1.49
N GLY A 118 -7.36 12.69 2.68
CA GLY A 118 -7.58 13.47 3.90
C GLY A 118 -6.43 14.40 4.23
N LEU A 119 -5.18 13.94 4.15
CA LEU A 119 -3.98 14.77 4.38
C LEU A 119 -3.83 15.93 3.40
N LYS A 120 -4.38 15.81 2.19
CA LYS A 120 -4.33 16.87 1.17
C LYS A 120 -5.47 17.85 1.28
N PHE A 121 -6.68 17.38 1.56
CA PHE A 121 -7.91 18.12 1.33
C PHE A 121 -8.77 18.33 2.57
N SER A 122 -8.49 17.66 3.70
CA SER A 122 -9.24 17.85 4.94
C SER A 122 -8.80 19.11 5.66
N ARG A 123 -9.64 19.59 6.57
CA ARG A 123 -9.29 20.66 7.49
C ARG A 123 -8.14 20.22 8.40
N ASP A 124 -7.25 21.14 8.73
CA ASP A 124 -6.07 20.95 9.56
C ASP A 124 -6.22 21.54 10.97
N GLN A 125 -7.34 22.19 11.25
CA GLN A 125 -7.68 22.79 12.54
C GLN A 125 -9.21 22.75 12.77
N GLU A 126 -9.64 22.98 13.99
CA GLU A 126 -11.03 22.84 14.41
C GLU A 126 -11.98 23.76 13.63
N GLU A 127 -11.60 25.03 13.45
CA GLU A 127 -12.38 26.03 12.72
C GLU A 127 -12.18 25.98 11.20
N GLY A 128 -11.30 25.11 10.74
CA GLY A 128 -10.99 24.93 9.33
C GLY A 128 -12.15 24.31 8.56
N ARG A 129 -12.07 24.42 7.23
CA ARG A 129 -12.99 23.72 6.32
C ARG A 129 -12.22 22.80 5.42
N GLU A 130 -12.76 21.60 5.21
CA GLU A 130 -12.25 20.72 4.17
C GLU A 130 -12.48 21.29 2.77
N ASP A 131 -11.57 21.01 1.86
CA ASP A 131 -11.79 21.25 0.43
C ASP A 131 -12.89 20.30 -0.08
N ARG A 132 -13.86 20.83 -0.81
CA ARG A 132 -14.94 20.04 -1.41
C ARG A 132 -14.43 18.91 -2.31
N LYS A 133 -13.22 19.04 -2.87
CA LYS A 133 -12.54 18.04 -3.66
C LYS A 133 -12.28 16.75 -2.87
N MET A 134 -12.12 16.83 -1.54
CA MET A 134 -11.89 15.66 -0.69
C MET A 134 -12.94 14.57 -0.92
N TRP A 135 -14.20 14.95 -0.91
CA TRP A 135 -15.31 14.00 -1.06
C TRP A 135 -15.37 13.40 -2.47
N GLY A 136 -15.19 14.24 -3.50
CA GLY A 136 -15.18 13.81 -4.90
C GLY A 136 -14.03 12.87 -5.21
N TYR A 137 -12.80 13.23 -4.84
CA TYR A 137 -11.63 12.37 -5.07
C TYR A 137 -11.68 11.09 -4.25
N THR A 138 -12.18 11.14 -3.01
CA THR A 138 -12.34 9.93 -2.20
C THR A 138 -13.37 8.97 -2.80
N ALA A 139 -14.51 9.49 -3.25
CA ALA A 139 -15.54 8.68 -3.91
C ALA A 139 -15.01 8.04 -5.20
N GLU A 140 -14.29 8.80 -6.01
CA GLU A 140 -13.66 8.31 -7.24
C GLU A 140 -12.57 7.27 -6.94
N LEU A 141 -11.74 7.50 -5.94
CA LEU A 141 -10.73 6.56 -5.49
C LEU A 141 -11.36 5.20 -5.14
N VAL A 142 -12.43 5.19 -4.34
CA VAL A 142 -13.15 3.96 -3.95
C VAL A 142 -13.75 3.28 -5.16
N LYS A 143 -14.36 4.05 -6.07
CA LYS A 143 -14.94 3.53 -7.32
C LYS A 143 -13.87 2.85 -8.18
N ARG A 144 -12.78 3.56 -8.49
CA ARG A 144 -11.69 3.05 -9.35
C ARG A 144 -10.94 1.89 -8.69
N PHE A 145 -10.75 1.91 -7.37
CA PHE A 145 -10.18 0.78 -6.66
C PHE A 145 -10.98 -0.50 -6.91
N ARG A 146 -12.32 -0.42 -6.81
CA ARG A 146 -13.22 -1.56 -7.07
C ARG A 146 -13.21 -2.01 -8.53
N GLU A 147 -13.31 -1.07 -9.45
CA GLU A 147 -13.53 -1.35 -10.87
C GLU A 147 -12.24 -1.67 -11.64
N GLU A 148 -11.09 -1.15 -11.20
CA GLU A 148 -9.83 -1.29 -11.94
C GLU A 148 -8.82 -2.19 -11.20
N ILE A 149 -8.66 -2.01 -9.88
CA ILE A 149 -7.59 -2.65 -9.11
C ILE A 149 -7.99 -4.04 -8.63
N VAL A 150 -9.19 -4.17 -8.06
CA VAL A 150 -9.70 -5.42 -7.50
C VAL A 150 -10.89 -6.00 -8.27
N LYS A 151 -11.03 -5.67 -9.54
CA LYS A 151 -12.14 -6.07 -10.41
C LYS A 151 -12.38 -7.58 -10.50
N ASN A 152 -11.35 -8.37 -10.26
CA ASN A 152 -11.41 -9.85 -10.31
C ASN A 152 -11.76 -10.46 -8.94
N HIS A 153 -12.04 -9.63 -7.94
CA HIS A 153 -12.45 -10.04 -6.60
C HIS A 153 -13.93 -9.73 -6.37
N SER A 154 -14.55 -10.41 -5.40
CA SER A 154 -15.96 -10.21 -5.07
C SER A 154 -16.26 -8.87 -4.39
N GLY A 155 -15.24 -8.17 -3.92
CA GLY A 155 -15.40 -6.87 -3.28
C GLY A 155 -14.08 -6.22 -2.84
N ILE A 156 -14.18 -5.25 -1.94
CA ILE A 156 -13.04 -4.46 -1.46
C ILE A 156 -12.53 -4.90 -0.08
N ARG A 157 -13.09 -5.97 0.47
CA ARG A 157 -12.68 -6.48 1.77
C ARG A 157 -11.37 -7.25 1.66
N CYS A 158 -10.52 -7.13 2.67
CA CYS A 158 -9.26 -7.84 2.73
C CYS A 158 -9.45 -9.37 2.62
N GLN A 159 -10.49 -9.91 3.25
CA GLN A 159 -10.81 -11.33 3.17
C GLN A 159 -11.19 -11.76 1.75
N GLU A 160 -11.91 -10.93 1.01
CA GLU A 160 -12.29 -11.21 -0.38
C GLU A 160 -11.11 -11.16 -1.34
N ILE A 161 -10.12 -10.33 -1.03
CA ILE A 161 -8.92 -10.13 -1.84
C ILE A 161 -7.83 -11.15 -1.49
N ALA A 162 -7.43 -11.20 -0.22
CA ALA A 162 -6.33 -12.04 0.23
C ALA A 162 -6.74 -13.51 0.45
N GLY A 163 -8.01 -13.77 0.75
CA GLY A 163 -8.51 -15.11 1.04
C GLY A 163 -7.91 -15.74 2.28
N VAL A 164 -7.56 -14.93 3.29
CA VAL A 164 -6.82 -15.36 4.49
C VAL A 164 -7.63 -15.05 5.74
N ASN A 165 -7.79 -16.04 6.58
CA ASN A 165 -8.16 -15.80 7.98
C ASN A 165 -6.90 -15.35 8.75
N TRP A 166 -6.80 -14.07 9.00
CA TRP A 166 -5.65 -13.45 9.67
C TRP A 166 -5.44 -13.90 11.12
N ARG A 167 -6.38 -14.63 11.70
CA ARG A 167 -6.27 -15.23 13.03
C ARG A 167 -5.75 -16.67 13.00
N ASP A 168 -5.63 -17.24 11.81
CA ASP A 168 -5.09 -18.58 11.58
C ASP A 168 -3.61 -18.48 11.20
N ARG A 169 -2.73 -18.97 12.07
CA ARG A 169 -1.27 -18.88 11.92
C ARG A 169 -0.76 -19.62 10.67
N GLU A 170 -1.36 -20.74 10.33
CA GLU A 170 -0.95 -21.53 9.17
C GLU A 170 -1.34 -20.82 7.87
N GLN A 171 -2.55 -20.30 7.77
CA GLN A 171 -2.99 -19.51 6.62
C GLN A 171 -2.14 -18.26 6.44
N VAL A 172 -1.80 -17.55 7.52
CA VAL A 172 -0.92 -16.38 7.49
C VAL A 172 0.49 -16.76 7.01
N ALA A 173 1.05 -17.87 7.50
CA ALA A 173 2.37 -18.35 7.06
C ALA A 173 2.38 -18.73 5.58
N ASN A 174 1.31 -19.36 5.09
CA ASN A 174 1.15 -19.73 3.69
C ASN A 174 0.92 -18.50 2.79
N TYR A 175 0.16 -17.51 3.26
CA TYR A 175 -0.02 -16.25 2.54
C TYR A 175 1.31 -15.59 2.19
N TYR A 176 2.20 -15.43 3.15
CA TYR A 176 3.51 -14.79 2.91
C TYR A 176 4.43 -15.57 1.95
N LYS A 177 4.16 -16.83 1.70
CA LYS A 177 4.93 -17.70 0.78
C LYS A 177 4.24 -17.86 -0.58
N GLY A 178 2.99 -17.44 -0.69
CA GLY A 178 2.12 -17.72 -1.82
C GLY A 178 1.93 -16.56 -2.79
N GLU A 179 1.20 -16.84 -3.86
CA GLU A 179 0.85 -15.87 -4.90
C GLU A 179 -0.04 -14.74 -4.39
N LYS A 180 -0.84 -15.00 -3.36
CA LYS A 180 -1.74 -14.00 -2.76
C LYS A 180 -0.98 -12.81 -2.15
N PHE A 181 0.22 -13.05 -1.61
CA PHE A 181 1.07 -11.95 -1.16
C PHE A 181 1.59 -11.11 -2.33
N VAL A 182 1.97 -11.76 -3.42
CA VAL A 182 2.39 -11.07 -4.66
C VAL A 182 1.24 -10.22 -5.21
N GLU A 183 0.02 -10.77 -5.22
CA GLU A 183 -1.17 -10.06 -5.65
C GLU A 183 -1.47 -8.85 -4.75
N CYS A 184 -1.42 -9.01 -3.42
CA CYS A 184 -1.57 -7.89 -2.49
C CYS A 184 -0.48 -6.83 -2.68
N THR A 185 0.76 -7.23 -2.99
CA THR A 185 1.85 -6.31 -3.30
C THR A 185 1.52 -5.47 -4.54
N ARG A 186 1.01 -6.10 -5.59
CA ARG A 186 0.55 -5.40 -6.79
C ARG A 186 -0.59 -4.42 -6.47
N ILE A 187 -1.58 -4.86 -5.70
CA ILE A 187 -2.70 -4.01 -5.27
C ILE A 187 -2.23 -2.77 -4.50
N VAL A 188 -1.26 -2.93 -3.59
CA VAL A 188 -0.64 -1.80 -2.87
C VAL A 188 0.00 -0.82 -3.84
N GLY A 189 0.76 -1.33 -4.82
CA GLY A 189 1.39 -0.50 -5.85
C GLY A 189 0.36 0.23 -6.73
N ASP A 190 -0.60 -0.50 -7.29
CA ASP A 190 -1.63 0.06 -8.16
C ASP A 190 -2.49 1.10 -7.43
N THR A 191 -2.73 0.89 -6.12
CA THR A 191 -3.43 1.88 -5.29
C THR A 191 -2.60 3.15 -5.10
N ALA A 192 -1.29 3.03 -4.89
CA ALA A 192 -0.40 4.18 -4.78
C ALA A 192 -0.31 4.96 -6.12
N LYS A 193 -0.27 4.26 -7.25
CA LYS A 193 -0.36 4.88 -8.57
C LYS A 193 -1.65 5.68 -8.72
N LEU A 194 -2.78 5.08 -8.37
CA LEU A 194 -4.08 5.75 -8.45
C LEU A 194 -4.12 7.04 -7.60
N ILE A 195 -3.50 7.05 -6.42
CA ILE A 195 -3.33 8.29 -5.64
C ILE A 195 -2.59 9.34 -6.47
N GLY A 196 -1.46 8.99 -7.07
CA GLY A 196 -0.67 9.89 -7.90
C GLY A 196 -1.48 10.50 -9.05
N GLU A 197 -2.20 9.66 -9.78
CA GLU A 197 -3.07 10.09 -10.89
C GLU A 197 -4.14 11.08 -10.43
N LEU A 198 -4.76 10.85 -9.27
CA LEU A 198 -5.78 11.75 -8.73
C LEU A 198 -5.18 13.08 -8.25
N LEU A 199 -3.99 13.05 -7.66
CA LEU A 199 -3.31 14.25 -7.16
C LEU A 199 -2.73 15.13 -8.28
N GLU A 200 -2.42 14.57 -9.45
CA GLU A 200 -1.90 15.30 -10.61
C GLU A 200 -2.97 15.95 -11.48
N ARG A 201 -4.24 15.63 -11.26
CA ARG A 201 -5.32 16.27 -12.00
C ARG A 201 -5.35 17.76 -11.72
N LYS A 202 -5.18 18.53 -12.79
CA LYS A 202 -5.47 19.96 -12.75
C LYS A 202 -6.96 20.14 -12.51
N ALA A 203 -7.29 20.98 -11.53
CA ALA A 203 -8.65 21.36 -11.23
C ALA A 203 -9.26 22.15 -12.37
#